data_3c92afff44cd7c8bb624fc68ac8dd1c9
#
_entry.id   3c92afff44cd7c8bb624fc68ac8dd1c9
#
_cell.length_a   1.000
_cell.length_b   1.000
_cell.length_c   1.000
_cell.angle_alpha   90.00
_cell.angle_beta   90.00
_cell.angle_gamma   90.00
#
_symmetry.space_group_name_H-M   'P 1'
#
loop_
_entity.id
_entity.type
_entity.pdbx_description
1 polymer ?
#
loop_
_entity_poly.entity_id
_entity_poly.type
_entity_poly.pdbx_seq_one_letter_code
_entity_poly.pdbx_strand_id
1 'polypeptide(L)'
;MAGGFVTGITVKGRAAELNPYVDNNIAAENLMDRIIRLINIADAYIIFKGGTGTLLEISATLELMNKKAIPEKFLIFYGSNWKEVVSSLKDDSEYLTGLLERNVRFIKTPEEITEILNIIQSKIHL
;
A
#
# COMPACT_ATOMS: atom_id res chain seq x y z
N MET A 1 -11.76 15.95 11.28
CA MET A 1 -12.06 14.76 10.43
C MET A 1 -12.59 15.24 9.09
N ALA A 2 -12.04 14.73 8.01
CA ALA A 2 -12.40 15.19 6.66
C ALA A 2 -13.67 14.52 6.09
N GLY A 3 -14.39 13.72 6.87
CA GLY A 3 -15.67 13.13 6.49
C GLY A 3 -15.60 11.90 5.58
N GLY A 4 -14.42 11.31 5.41
CA GLY A 4 -14.28 10.07 4.64
C GLY A 4 -14.76 8.85 5.42
N PHE A 5 -15.16 7.79 4.69
CA PHE A 5 -15.51 6.50 5.26
C PHE A 5 -14.23 5.67 5.49
N VAL A 6 -14.06 5.12 6.70
CA VAL A 6 -12.84 4.38 7.08
C VAL A 6 -13.18 2.91 7.31
N THR A 7 -12.51 2.02 6.58
CA THR A 7 -12.57 0.57 6.79
C THR A 7 -11.27 0.08 7.42
N GLY A 8 -11.39 -0.63 8.55
CA GLY A 8 -10.27 -1.30 9.19
C GLY A 8 -10.27 -2.79 8.88
N ILE A 9 -9.09 -3.40 8.76
CA ILE A 9 -8.94 -4.84 8.58
C ILE A 9 -8.10 -5.38 9.71
N THR A 10 -8.71 -6.24 10.54
CA THR A 10 -8.09 -6.85 11.71
C THR A 10 -7.97 -8.36 11.53
N VAL A 11 -7.26 -9.02 12.45
CA VAL A 11 -7.18 -10.49 12.48
C VAL A 11 -8.10 -11.02 13.56
N LYS A 12 -8.90 -12.05 13.25
CA LYS A 12 -9.79 -12.70 14.20
C LYS A 12 -9.01 -13.21 15.42
N GLY A 13 -9.62 -13.06 16.61
CA GLY A 13 -9.05 -13.54 17.86
C GLY A 13 -7.93 -12.68 18.44
N ARG A 14 -7.45 -11.71 17.71
CA ARG A 14 -6.65 -10.62 18.26
C ARG A 14 -7.63 -9.50 18.56
N ALA A 15 -8.01 -9.38 19.84
CA ALA A 15 -8.85 -8.28 20.31
C ALA A 15 -8.08 -6.99 20.12
N ALA A 16 -8.01 -6.53 18.90
CA ALA A 16 -7.55 -5.20 18.61
C ALA A 16 -8.57 -4.26 19.24
N GLU A 17 -8.11 -3.38 20.10
CA GLU A 17 -8.89 -2.21 20.42
C GLU A 17 -9.24 -1.55 19.11
N LEU A 18 -10.51 -1.63 18.72
CA LEU A 18 -10.97 -1.02 17.48
C LEU A 18 -10.74 0.48 17.59
N ASN A 19 -10.00 1.02 16.66
CA ASN A 19 -9.82 2.46 16.55
C ASN A 19 -11.22 3.08 16.42
N PRO A 20 -11.60 4.04 17.30
CA PRO A 20 -12.94 4.63 17.29
C PRO A 20 -13.28 5.39 16.00
N TYR A 21 -12.28 5.70 15.17
CA TYR A 21 -12.47 6.39 13.89
C TYR A 21 -12.72 5.46 12.72
N VAL A 22 -12.77 4.14 12.95
CA VAL A 22 -13.08 3.14 11.93
C VAL A 22 -14.59 3.00 11.78
N ASP A 23 -15.10 3.21 10.57
CA ASP A 23 -16.53 3.10 10.26
C ASP A 23 -16.96 1.64 10.03
N ASN A 24 -16.09 0.84 9.44
CA ASN A 24 -16.34 -0.57 9.19
C ASN A 24 -15.09 -1.38 9.48
N ASN A 25 -15.25 -2.54 10.10
CA ASN A 25 -14.15 -3.45 10.39
C ASN A 25 -14.35 -4.80 9.68
N ILE A 26 -13.35 -5.22 8.93
CA ILE A 26 -13.28 -6.55 8.33
C ILE A 26 -12.34 -7.41 9.16
N ALA A 27 -12.85 -8.51 9.70
CA ALA A 27 -12.04 -9.45 10.47
C ALA A 27 -11.48 -10.53 9.53
N ALA A 28 -10.18 -10.48 9.28
CA ALA A 28 -9.47 -11.47 8.49
C ALA A 28 -9.23 -12.76 9.31
N GLU A 29 -9.15 -13.89 8.64
CA GLU A 29 -8.96 -15.19 9.28
C GLU A 29 -7.58 -15.35 9.92
N ASN A 30 -6.55 -14.79 9.28
CA ASN A 30 -5.16 -14.83 9.73
C ASN A 30 -4.38 -13.65 9.16
N LEU A 31 -3.09 -13.57 9.49
CA LEU A 31 -2.24 -12.48 9.05
C LEU A 31 -2.13 -12.40 7.51
N MET A 32 -1.99 -13.52 6.84
CA MET A 32 -1.86 -13.52 5.37
C MET A 32 -3.16 -13.10 4.71
N ASP A 33 -4.30 -13.55 5.21
CA ASP A 33 -5.62 -13.12 4.74
C ASP A 33 -5.80 -11.60 4.92
N ARG A 34 -5.35 -11.05 6.05
CA ARG A 34 -5.36 -9.61 6.30
C ARG A 34 -4.56 -8.85 5.24
N ILE A 35 -3.36 -9.31 4.95
CA ILE A 35 -2.48 -8.67 3.95
C ILE A 35 -3.12 -8.71 2.56
N ILE A 36 -3.65 -9.85 2.14
CA ILE A 36 -4.30 -10.00 0.83
C ILE A 36 -5.52 -9.10 0.72
N ARG A 37 -6.32 -8.98 1.77
CA ARG A 37 -7.50 -8.09 1.76
C ARG A 37 -7.09 -6.62 1.65
N LEU A 38 -6.05 -6.20 2.38
CA LEU A 38 -5.52 -4.83 2.29
C LEU A 38 -5.04 -4.53 0.87
N ILE A 39 -4.31 -5.45 0.26
CA ILE A 39 -3.78 -5.28 -1.09
C ILE A 39 -4.91 -5.17 -2.13
N ASN A 40 -5.92 -6.02 -2.03
CA ASN A 40 -6.99 -6.08 -3.02
C ASN A 40 -7.98 -4.93 -2.94
N ILE A 41 -8.25 -4.41 -1.75
CA ILE A 41 -9.26 -3.36 -1.56
C ILE A 41 -8.78 -1.99 -2.01
N ALA A 42 -7.49 -1.73 -2.00
CA ALA A 42 -6.93 -0.40 -2.23
C ALA A 42 -6.65 -0.13 -3.71
N ASP A 43 -6.83 1.12 -4.13
CA ASP A 43 -6.42 1.62 -5.45
C ASP A 43 -4.99 2.15 -5.44
N ALA A 44 -4.50 2.52 -4.26
CA ALA A 44 -3.14 2.97 -4.02
C ALA A 44 -2.79 2.73 -2.56
N TYR A 45 -1.49 2.70 -2.25
CA TYR A 45 -0.99 2.43 -0.91
C TYR A 45 -0.15 3.58 -0.42
N ILE A 46 -0.39 3.99 0.83
CA ILE A 46 0.46 4.96 1.52
C ILE A 46 1.18 4.20 2.63
N ILE A 47 2.52 4.21 2.57
CA ILE A 47 3.36 3.41 3.45
C ILE A 47 4.18 4.35 4.34
N PHE A 48 3.99 4.19 5.64
CA PHE A 48 4.74 4.92 6.64
C PHE A 48 5.94 4.12 7.12
N LYS A 49 6.76 4.73 7.97
CA LYS A 49 7.81 4.04 8.70
C LYS A 49 7.24 2.85 9.45
N GLY A 50 7.92 1.72 9.42
CA GLY A 50 7.46 0.50 10.09
C GLY A 50 8.55 -0.56 10.15
N GLY A 51 8.20 -1.73 10.61
CA GLY A 51 9.09 -2.86 10.77
C GLY A 51 8.83 -3.98 9.78
N THR A 52 9.05 -5.23 10.24
CA THR A 52 8.93 -6.43 9.39
C THR A 52 7.52 -6.66 8.85
N GLY A 53 6.48 -6.27 9.59
CA GLY A 53 5.10 -6.37 9.10
C GLY A 53 4.87 -5.48 7.90
N THR A 54 5.34 -4.25 7.96
CA THR A 54 5.30 -3.32 6.83
C THR A 54 6.13 -3.83 5.65
N LEU A 55 7.32 -4.37 5.91
CA LEU A 55 8.15 -4.97 4.87
C LEU A 55 7.44 -6.13 4.17
N LEU A 56 6.75 -6.97 4.92
CA LEU A 56 5.96 -8.08 4.36
C LEU A 56 4.86 -7.56 3.43
N GLU A 57 4.15 -6.52 3.84
CA GLU A 57 3.10 -5.88 3.03
C GLU A 57 3.67 -5.28 1.75
N ILE A 58 4.82 -4.59 1.83
CA ILE A 58 5.52 -4.03 0.66
C ILE A 58 5.93 -5.15 -0.29
N SER A 59 6.58 -6.18 0.22
CA SER A 59 7.08 -7.29 -0.59
C SER A 59 5.96 -8.05 -1.27
N ALA A 60 4.88 -8.35 -0.54
CA ALA A 60 3.72 -9.04 -1.10
C ALA A 60 3.07 -8.21 -2.22
N THR A 61 2.91 -6.91 -2.01
CA THR A 61 2.31 -6.02 -3.02
C THR A 61 3.16 -5.97 -4.28
N LEU A 62 4.45 -5.75 -4.14
CA LEU A 62 5.38 -5.67 -5.28
C LEU A 62 5.45 -7.01 -6.03
N GLU A 63 5.50 -8.14 -5.32
CA GLU A 63 5.57 -9.45 -5.96
C GLU A 63 4.28 -9.78 -6.71
N LEU A 64 3.13 -9.49 -6.15
CA LEU A 64 1.86 -9.71 -6.83
C LEU A 64 1.73 -8.86 -8.10
N MET A 65 2.20 -7.62 -8.06
CA MET A 65 2.26 -6.76 -9.23
C MET A 65 3.28 -7.26 -10.25
N ASN A 66 4.46 -7.68 -9.80
CA ASN A 66 5.53 -8.21 -10.63
C ASN A 66 5.10 -9.49 -11.38
N LYS A 67 4.35 -10.35 -10.73
CA LYS A 67 3.78 -11.57 -11.32
C LYS A 67 2.48 -11.33 -12.08
N LYS A 68 2.03 -10.08 -12.16
CA LYS A 68 0.77 -9.70 -12.83
C LYS A 68 -0.47 -10.38 -12.23
N ALA A 69 -0.39 -10.76 -10.95
CA ALA A 69 -1.51 -11.31 -10.20
C ALA A 69 -2.53 -10.24 -9.80
N ILE A 70 -2.07 -9.00 -9.69
CA ILE A 70 -2.91 -7.82 -9.49
C ILE A 70 -2.49 -6.72 -10.46
N PRO A 71 -3.37 -5.73 -10.75
CA PRO A 71 -3.00 -4.56 -11.55
C PRO A 71 -1.90 -3.74 -10.89
N GLU A 72 -1.16 -2.98 -11.69
CA GLU A 72 -0.20 -2.02 -11.17
C GLU A 72 -0.92 -0.91 -10.40
N LYS A 73 -0.44 -0.64 -9.18
CA LYS A 73 -0.98 0.41 -8.29
C LYS A 73 0.18 1.23 -7.75
N PHE A 74 -0.08 2.47 -7.36
CA PHE A 74 0.95 3.31 -6.75
C PHE A 74 1.24 2.89 -5.32
N LEU A 75 2.54 2.79 -5.00
CA LEU A 75 3.05 2.70 -3.64
C LEU A 75 3.70 4.05 -3.30
N ILE A 76 3.11 4.75 -2.36
CA ILE A 76 3.52 6.09 -1.96
C ILE A 76 4.16 5.98 -0.58
N PHE A 77 5.47 6.16 -0.51
CA PHE A 77 6.23 6.08 0.74
C PHE A 77 6.35 7.46 1.35
N TYR A 78 5.87 7.62 2.57
CA TYR A 78 6.01 8.85 3.32
C TYR A 78 7.35 8.85 4.06
N GLY A 79 8.28 9.67 3.60
CA GLY A 79 9.64 9.72 4.12
C GLY A 79 10.61 8.86 3.31
N SER A 80 11.83 8.72 3.82
CA SER A 80 12.92 8.04 3.11
C SER A 80 13.33 6.69 3.71
N ASN A 81 12.61 6.22 4.73
CA ASN A 81 12.98 5.02 5.49
C ASN A 81 13.11 3.75 4.62
N TRP A 82 12.29 3.59 3.60
CA TRP A 82 12.26 2.43 2.73
C TRP A 82 13.05 2.59 1.43
N LYS A 83 13.65 3.75 1.21
CA LYS A 83 14.28 4.08 -0.08
C LYS A 83 15.40 3.14 -0.47
N GLU A 84 16.30 2.82 0.46
CA GLU A 84 17.41 1.89 0.19
C GLU A 84 16.92 0.47 -0.07
N VAL A 85 15.96 0.00 0.73
CA VAL A 85 15.39 -1.34 0.60
C VAL A 85 14.75 -1.52 -0.78
N VAL A 86 13.90 -0.58 -1.18
CA VAL A 86 13.20 -0.63 -2.47
C VAL A 86 14.20 -0.48 -3.63
N SER A 87 15.15 0.43 -3.50
CA SER A 87 16.17 0.66 -4.54
C SER A 87 17.05 -0.56 -4.80
N SER A 88 17.29 -1.38 -3.77
CA SER A 88 18.09 -2.61 -3.91
C SER A 88 17.45 -3.65 -4.81
N LEU A 89 16.14 -3.54 -5.09
CA LEU A 89 15.41 -4.49 -5.93
C LEU A 89 15.51 -4.21 -7.43
N LYS A 90 16.05 -3.05 -7.81
CA LYS A 90 16.04 -2.58 -9.21
C LYS A 90 16.82 -3.48 -10.17
N ASP A 91 17.85 -4.14 -9.71
CA ASP A 91 18.73 -4.95 -10.55
C ASP A 91 18.23 -6.38 -10.75
N ASP A 92 17.10 -6.73 -10.17
CA ASP A 92 16.58 -8.10 -10.21
C ASP A 92 15.99 -8.47 -11.57
N SER A 93 15.26 -7.56 -12.21
CA SER A 93 14.74 -7.76 -13.55
C SER A 93 14.36 -6.42 -14.20
N GLU A 94 14.35 -6.38 -15.53
CA GLU A 94 13.89 -5.18 -16.26
C GLU A 94 12.43 -4.84 -15.95
N TYR A 95 11.59 -5.84 -15.86
CA TYR A 95 10.18 -5.62 -15.57
C TYR A 95 9.99 -5.04 -14.16
N LEU A 96 10.65 -5.62 -13.18
CA LEU A 96 10.57 -5.12 -11.81
C LEU A 96 11.15 -3.71 -11.69
N THR A 97 12.29 -3.45 -12.33
CA THR A 97 12.88 -2.11 -12.37
C THR A 97 11.91 -1.09 -12.96
N GLY A 98 11.29 -1.40 -14.08
CA GLY A 98 10.28 -0.55 -14.69
C GLY A 98 9.06 -0.33 -13.82
N LEU A 99 8.60 -1.39 -13.15
CA LEU A 99 7.48 -1.32 -12.21
C LEU A 99 7.78 -0.34 -11.06
N LEU A 100 8.97 -0.43 -10.47
CA LEU A 100 9.39 0.46 -9.40
C LEU A 100 9.48 1.92 -9.87
N GLU A 101 9.99 2.14 -11.06
CA GLU A 101 10.09 3.50 -11.62
C GLU A 101 8.72 4.11 -11.92
N ARG A 102 7.77 3.31 -12.41
CA ARG A 102 6.42 3.79 -12.76
C ARG A 102 5.53 4.02 -11.55
N ASN A 103 5.62 3.14 -10.54
CA ASN A 103 4.59 3.04 -9.51
C ASN A 103 5.04 3.44 -8.10
N VAL A 104 6.33 3.55 -7.85
CA VAL A 104 6.85 3.91 -6.52
C VAL A 104 7.16 5.40 -6.46
N ARG A 105 6.66 6.05 -5.40
CA ARG A 105 6.92 7.47 -5.13
C ARG A 105 7.35 7.64 -3.67
N PHE A 106 8.34 8.50 -3.44
CA PHE A 106 8.77 8.91 -2.10
C PHE A 106 8.38 10.36 -1.91
N ILE A 107 7.62 10.64 -0.87
CA ILE A 107 7.09 11.98 -0.59
C ILE A 107 7.53 12.45 0.79
N LYS A 108 7.52 13.76 0.99
CA LYS A 108 7.87 14.40 2.27
C LYS A 108 6.70 15.14 2.90
N THR A 109 5.70 15.51 2.11
CA THR A 109 4.55 16.30 2.57
C THR A 109 3.23 15.66 2.16
N PRO A 110 2.16 15.87 2.95
CA PRO A 110 0.83 15.36 2.58
C PRO A 110 0.29 15.94 1.27
N GLU A 111 0.71 17.14 0.89
CA GLU A 111 0.27 17.82 -0.32
C GLU A 111 0.68 17.06 -1.59
N GLU A 112 1.85 16.42 -1.56
CA GLU A 112 2.34 15.60 -2.68
C GLU A 112 1.44 14.39 -2.92
N ILE A 113 0.75 13.89 -1.88
CA ILE A 113 -0.23 12.79 -2.01
C ILE A 113 -1.40 13.23 -2.91
N THR A 114 -1.88 14.45 -2.72
CA THR A 114 -3.01 14.98 -3.50
C THR A 114 -2.71 14.97 -4.99
N GLU A 115 -1.51 15.35 -5.39
CA GLU A 115 -1.09 15.34 -6.80
C GLU A 115 -1.15 13.94 -7.38
N ILE A 116 -0.64 12.95 -6.65
CA ILE A 116 -0.63 11.55 -7.10
C ILE A 116 -2.05 10.99 -7.16
N LEU A 117 -2.89 11.28 -6.16
CA LEU A 117 -4.28 10.83 -6.15
C LEU A 117 -5.09 11.40 -7.30
N ASN A 118 -4.82 12.64 -7.69
CA ASN A 118 -5.46 13.25 -8.86
C ASN A 118 -5.09 12.51 -10.15
N ILE A 119 -3.85 12.07 -10.30
CA ILE A 119 -3.42 11.26 -11.45
C ILE A 119 -4.18 9.93 -11.47
N ILE A 120 -4.28 9.25 -10.33
CA ILE A 120 -5.00 7.97 -10.21
C ILE A 120 -6.47 8.16 -10.57
N GLN A 121 -7.11 9.18 -10.04
CA GLN A 121 -8.52 9.46 -10.27
C GLN A 121 -8.81 9.76 -11.74
N SER A 122 -7.94 10.47 -12.42
CA SER A 122 -8.10 10.76 -13.84
C SER A 122 -8.00 9.50 -14.71
N LYS A 123 -7.23 8.49 -14.29
CA LYS A 123 -7.13 7.20 -14.97
C LYS A 123 -8.35 6.30 -14.76
N ILE A 124 -8.98 6.39 -13.58
CA ILE A 124 -10.14 5.57 -13.23
C ILE A 124 -11.40 6.09 -13.94
N HIS A 125 -11.51 7.40 -14.17
CA HIS A 125 -12.67 8.05 -14.77
C HIS A 125 -12.57 8.25 -16.29
N LEU A 126 -11.69 7.52 -16.92
CA LEU A 126 -11.66 7.45 -18.39
C LEU A 126 -12.81 6.51 -18.89
#